data_06ab9f30d09b1dbbbc80e675afc53f58
#
_entry.id   06ab9f30d09b1dbbbc80e675afc53f58
#
_cell.length_a   1.000
_cell.length_b   1.000
_cell.length_c   1.000
_cell.angle_alpha   90.00
_cell.angle_beta   90.00
_cell.angle_gamma   90.00
#
_symmetry.space_group_name_H-M   'P 1'
#
loop_
_entity.id
_entity.type
_entity.pdbx_description
1 polymer ?
#
loop_
_entity_poly.entity_id
_entity_poly.type
_entity_poly.pdbx_seq_one_letter_code
_entity_poly.pdbx_strand_id
1 'polypeptide(L)'
;LSLSITDYSTCFNINSLVKPFQNINVKNEVHGELFTNLLKLSDLEQTLHKELLDRLYDALDDDSLPETYGAEDLFYISSDNLSLSPDQLFFHKSQIKNLAVLDPTTITRIYDDICAVPTTDLRFNINSLNMANAKTFLALFPDLSINDIERLLLNRPINGYTTYKNLLDVSGIDTNRLDKSRIIFKPEFIKIEYLLNMEGQIFNFVSLLSLQRSNFVIYRSLSK
;
A
#
# COMPACT_ATOMS: atom_id res chain seq x y z
N LEU A 1 23.02 -15.60 8.51
CA LEU A 1 21.62 -15.67 8.15
C LEU A 1 20.84 -14.71 9.06
N SER A 2 20.09 -13.76 8.50
CA SER A 2 19.06 -13.03 9.24
C SER A 2 17.68 -13.29 8.62
N LEU A 3 16.66 -13.30 9.47
CA LEU A 3 15.28 -13.51 9.08
C LEU A 3 14.44 -12.36 9.64
N SER A 4 13.64 -11.72 8.82
CA SER A 4 12.61 -10.78 9.27
C SER A 4 11.23 -11.19 8.77
N ILE A 5 10.23 -11.00 9.61
CA ILE A 5 8.82 -11.22 9.27
C ILE A 5 8.08 -9.91 9.55
N THR A 6 7.47 -9.36 8.52
CA THR A 6 6.75 -8.08 8.60
C THR A 6 5.29 -8.29 8.21
N ASP A 7 4.39 -7.70 9.00
CA ASP A 7 2.98 -7.60 8.60
C ASP A 7 2.85 -6.66 7.40
N TYR A 8 2.44 -7.22 6.28
CA TYR A 8 2.27 -6.48 5.02
C TYR A 8 0.86 -5.90 4.86
N SER A 9 0.03 -5.97 5.93
CA SER A 9 -1.28 -5.34 6.04
C SER A 9 -1.19 -3.98 6.79
N THR A 10 -0.03 -3.29 6.73
CA THR A 10 0.21 -1.98 7.37
C THR A 10 0.67 -0.92 6.38
N CYS A 11 0.62 -1.22 5.10
CA CYS A 11 0.98 -0.33 4.00
C CYS A 11 -0.26 0.06 3.20
N PHE A 12 -0.17 1.13 2.43
CA PHE A 12 -1.20 1.50 1.47
C PHE A 12 -1.12 0.56 0.26
N ASN A 13 -2.12 -0.27 0.05
CA ASN A 13 -2.18 -1.14 -1.11
C ASN A 13 -2.52 -0.33 -2.37
N ILE A 14 -1.54 -0.09 -3.26
CA ILE A 14 -1.75 0.70 -4.48
C ILE A 14 -2.76 0.05 -5.43
N ASN A 15 -2.93 -1.28 -5.40
CA ASN A 15 -3.95 -1.97 -6.18
C ASN A 15 -5.38 -1.63 -5.74
N SER A 16 -5.55 -1.04 -4.57
CA SER A 16 -6.86 -0.58 -4.09
C SER A 16 -7.36 0.71 -4.78
N LEU A 17 -6.50 1.35 -5.57
CA LEU A 17 -6.88 2.51 -6.38
C LEU A 17 -7.91 2.16 -7.46
N VAL A 18 -8.04 0.88 -7.79
CA VAL A 18 -9.13 0.37 -8.62
C VAL A 18 -10.03 -0.57 -7.82
N LYS A 19 -11.22 -0.79 -8.33
CA LYS A 19 -12.22 -1.72 -7.80
C LYS A 19 -12.84 -2.53 -8.92
N PRO A 20 -13.21 -3.81 -8.68
CA PRO A 20 -13.88 -4.61 -9.69
C PRO A 20 -15.30 -4.09 -9.94
N PHE A 21 -15.64 -3.96 -11.21
CA PHE A 21 -16.98 -3.64 -11.68
C PHE A 21 -17.27 -4.38 -12.99
N GLN A 22 -18.27 -5.24 -13.03
CA GLN A 22 -18.65 -6.03 -14.24
C GLN A 22 -17.47 -6.78 -14.90
N ASN A 23 -16.60 -7.38 -14.10
CA ASN A 23 -15.39 -8.11 -14.50
C ASN A 23 -14.24 -7.25 -15.08
N ILE A 24 -14.29 -5.94 -14.95
CA ILE A 24 -13.19 -5.03 -15.24
C ILE A 24 -12.80 -4.26 -13.98
N ASN A 25 -11.58 -3.75 -13.95
CA ASN A 25 -11.14 -2.82 -12.93
C ASN A 25 -11.49 -1.40 -13.35
N VAL A 26 -12.12 -0.66 -12.45
CA VAL A 26 -12.45 0.76 -12.65
C VAL A 26 -11.89 1.58 -11.50
N LYS A 27 -11.65 2.84 -11.72
CA LYS A 27 -11.15 3.77 -10.70
C LYS A 27 -11.93 3.73 -9.40
N ASN A 28 -11.22 3.78 -8.28
CA ASN A 28 -11.77 3.95 -6.94
C ASN A 28 -11.40 5.34 -6.41
N GLU A 29 -12.22 6.33 -6.71
CA GLU A 29 -11.98 7.73 -6.35
C GLU A 29 -11.81 7.93 -4.84
N VAL A 30 -12.58 7.19 -4.03
CA VAL A 30 -12.48 7.27 -2.56
C VAL A 30 -11.08 6.86 -2.09
N HIS A 31 -10.52 5.78 -2.64
CA HIS A 31 -9.16 5.38 -2.29
C HIS A 31 -8.10 6.29 -2.93
N GLY A 32 -8.41 6.92 -4.07
CA GLY A 32 -7.56 7.97 -4.66
C GLY A 32 -7.41 9.19 -3.76
N GLU A 33 -8.48 9.62 -3.10
CA GLU A 33 -8.42 10.70 -2.10
C GLU A 33 -7.54 10.32 -0.90
N LEU A 34 -7.66 9.08 -0.41
CA LEU A 34 -6.82 8.57 0.68
C LEU A 34 -5.34 8.46 0.27
N PHE A 35 -5.07 8.05 -0.97
CA PHE A 35 -3.72 8.04 -1.50
C PHE A 35 -3.15 9.46 -1.60
N THR A 36 -3.95 10.42 -2.06
CA THR A 36 -3.57 11.83 -2.08
C THR A 36 -3.23 12.35 -0.67
N ASN A 37 -3.94 11.91 0.36
CA ASN A 37 -3.58 12.23 1.75
C ASN A 37 -2.22 11.64 2.14
N LEU A 38 -1.93 10.41 1.72
CA LEU A 38 -0.60 9.81 1.93
C LEU A 38 0.51 10.63 1.27
N LEU A 39 0.30 11.08 0.03
CA LEU A 39 1.25 11.93 -0.69
C LEU A 39 1.50 13.26 0.02
N LYS A 40 0.44 13.91 0.53
CA LYS A 40 0.54 15.14 1.34
C LYS A 40 1.35 14.91 2.63
N LEU A 41 1.06 13.83 3.34
CA LEU A 41 1.78 13.46 4.57
C LEU A 41 3.24 13.04 4.31
N SER A 42 3.59 12.79 3.06
CA SER A 42 4.95 12.44 2.62
C SER A 42 5.73 13.63 2.07
N ASP A 43 5.20 14.85 2.22
CA ASP A 43 5.79 16.11 1.74
C ASP A 43 6.14 16.09 0.23
N LEU A 44 5.32 15.42 -0.58
CA LEU A 44 5.42 15.51 -2.03
C LEU A 44 4.81 16.83 -2.53
N GLU A 45 5.37 17.34 -3.61
CA GLU A 45 4.81 18.53 -4.27
C GLU A 45 3.39 18.26 -4.78
N GLN A 46 2.50 19.23 -4.55
CA GLN A 46 1.08 19.08 -4.89
C GLN A 46 0.84 18.80 -6.39
N THR A 47 1.71 19.32 -7.25
CA THR A 47 1.67 19.10 -8.70
C THR A 47 1.84 17.63 -9.07
N LEU A 48 2.67 16.90 -8.30
CA LEU A 48 2.93 15.48 -8.52
C LEU A 48 1.79 14.57 -8.01
N HIS A 49 0.94 15.06 -7.09
CA HIS A 49 -0.12 14.21 -6.53
C HIS A 49 -1.09 13.73 -7.60
N LYS A 50 -1.58 14.66 -8.42
CA LYS A 50 -2.54 14.33 -9.47
C LYS A 50 -1.88 13.51 -10.58
N GLU A 51 -0.68 13.90 -11.00
CA GLU A 51 0.04 13.18 -12.05
C GLU A 51 0.31 11.72 -11.65
N LEU A 52 0.81 11.48 -10.45
CA LEU A 52 1.06 10.13 -9.97
C LEU A 52 -0.23 9.31 -9.84
N LEU A 53 -1.30 9.93 -9.35
CA LEU A 53 -2.59 9.26 -9.20
C LEU A 53 -3.18 8.88 -10.56
N ASP A 54 -3.18 9.81 -11.52
CA ASP A 54 -3.68 9.58 -12.88
C ASP A 54 -2.89 8.45 -13.58
N ARG A 55 -1.54 8.45 -13.45
CA ARG A 55 -0.68 7.37 -13.97
C ARG A 55 -0.94 6.01 -13.33
N LEU A 56 -1.26 6.01 -12.03
CA LEU A 56 -1.61 4.77 -11.33
C LEU A 56 -2.98 4.25 -11.75
N TYR A 57 -3.94 5.12 -12.01
CA TYR A 57 -5.24 4.72 -12.53
C TYR A 57 -5.08 4.04 -13.89
N ASP A 58 -4.45 4.72 -14.86
CA ASP A 58 -4.24 4.16 -16.22
C ASP A 58 -3.42 2.86 -16.20
N ALA A 59 -2.51 2.69 -15.25
CA ALA A 59 -1.73 1.45 -15.13
C ALA A 59 -2.52 0.29 -14.51
N LEU A 60 -3.61 0.54 -13.81
CA LEU A 60 -4.34 -0.44 -13.01
C LEU A 60 -5.75 -0.76 -13.53
N ASP A 61 -6.41 0.17 -14.23
CA ASP A 61 -7.72 -0.07 -14.79
C ASP A 61 -7.66 -0.81 -16.14
N ASP A 62 -8.83 -1.23 -16.63
CA ASP A 62 -8.91 -2.09 -17.83
C ASP A 62 -9.40 -1.31 -19.05
N ASP A 63 -9.46 0.02 -18.99
CA ASP A 63 -9.82 0.82 -20.15
C ASP A 63 -8.58 1.37 -20.87
N SER A 64 -8.73 2.06 -21.97
CA SER A 64 -7.63 2.63 -22.75
C SER A 64 -7.77 4.15 -22.90
N LEU A 65 -8.53 4.78 -22.00
CA LEU A 65 -8.79 6.21 -22.01
C LEU A 65 -7.88 6.91 -20.99
N PRO A 66 -6.86 7.65 -21.45
CA PRO A 66 -5.91 8.25 -20.52
C PRO A 66 -6.58 9.28 -19.61
N GLU A 67 -6.22 9.27 -18.34
CA GLU A 67 -6.51 10.35 -17.42
C GLU A 67 -5.82 11.65 -17.87
N THR A 68 -6.19 12.78 -17.26
CA THR A 68 -5.68 14.11 -17.65
C THR A 68 -4.14 14.18 -17.69
N TYR A 69 -3.48 13.55 -16.72
CA TYR A 69 -2.01 13.44 -16.63
C TYR A 69 -1.54 11.97 -16.68
N GLY A 70 -2.41 11.12 -17.15
CA GLY A 70 -2.18 9.69 -17.24
C GLY A 70 -1.28 9.26 -18.39
N ALA A 71 -1.13 7.97 -18.59
CA ALA A 71 -0.34 7.40 -19.67
C ALA A 71 -0.86 6.02 -20.05
N GLU A 72 -1.38 5.95 -21.24
CA GLU A 72 -1.75 4.74 -21.92
C GLU A 72 -0.69 4.32 -22.95
N ASP A 73 -0.89 3.23 -23.64
CA ASP A 73 0.03 2.64 -24.63
C ASP A 73 0.66 3.66 -25.57
N LEU A 74 -0.13 4.59 -26.12
CA LEU A 74 0.37 5.61 -27.04
C LEU A 74 1.42 6.53 -26.39
N PHE A 75 1.30 6.81 -25.10
CA PHE A 75 2.30 7.60 -24.38
C PHE A 75 3.62 6.84 -24.29
N TYR A 76 3.60 5.58 -23.88
CA TYR A 76 4.79 4.76 -23.70
C TYR A 76 5.49 4.47 -25.03
N ILE A 77 4.74 4.19 -26.08
CA ILE A 77 5.29 3.98 -27.45
C ILE A 77 5.96 5.25 -27.97
N SER A 78 5.40 6.43 -27.69
CA SER A 78 5.94 7.72 -28.18
C SER A 78 7.16 8.22 -27.40
N SER A 79 7.42 7.70 -26.21
CA SER A 79 8.47 8.16 -25.30
C SER A 79 9.79 7.40 -25.39
N ASP A 80 10.08 6.69 -26.48
CA ASP A 80 11.23 5.78 -26.65
C ASP A 80 11.33 4.65 -25.59
N ASN A 81 10.36 4.56 -24.70
CA ASN A 81 10.19 3.44 -23.78
C ASN A 81 9.35 2.38 -24.50
N LEU A 82 9.97 1.30 -24.92
CA LEU A 82 9.30 0.15 -25.53
C LEU A 82 8.49 -0.67 -24.51
N SER A 83 7.70 0.01 -23.68
CA SER A 83 6.76 -0.59 -22.72
C SER A 83 5.33 -0.24 -23.12
N LEU A 84 4.39 -1.01 -22.65
CA LEU A 84 2.95 -0.77 -22.76
C LEU A 84 2.40 -0.49 -21.35
N SER A 85 1.20 0.08 -21.28
CA SER A 85 0.46 0.12 -20.03
C SER A 85 0.26 -1.29 -19.51
N PRO A 86 0.43 -1.57 -18.22
CA PRO A 86 0.24 -2.92 -17.69
C PRO A 86 -1.22 -3.36 -17.66
N ASP A 87 -2.21 -2.44 -17.57
CA ASP A 87 -3.66 -2.66 -17.49
C ASP A 87 -4.03 -3.81 -16.56
N GLN A 88 -3.35 -3.87 -15.42
CA GLN A 88 -3.50 -4.96 -14.45
C GLN A 88 -2.99 -4.57 -13.06
N LEU A 89 -3.45 -5.32 -12.06
CA LEU A 89 -2.94 -5.14 -10.70
C LEU A 89 -1.42 -5.38 -10.65
N PHE A 90 -0.73 -4.54 -9.91
CA PHE A 90 0.70 -4.69 -9.68
C PHE A 90 1.00 -5.93 -8.85
N PHE A 91 1.99 -6.71 -9.27
CA PHE A 91 2.52 -7.83 -8.49
C PHE A 91 3.50 -7.39 -7.41
N HIS A 92 4.20 -6.28 -7.64
CA HIS A 92 5.18 -5.75 -6.72
C HIS A 92 5.22 -4.23 -6.78
N LYS A 93 5.36 -3.59 -5.63
CA LYS A 93 5.37 -2.13 -5.51
C LYS A 93 6.47 -1.43 -6.32
N SER A 94 7.54 -2.14 -6.70
CA SER A 94 8.60 -1.55 -7.54
C SER A 94 8.13 -1.17 -8.94
N GLN A 95 6.99 -1.71 -9.41
CA GLN A 95 6.43 -1.35 -10.71
C GLN A 95 6.02 0.14 -10.79
N ILE A 96 5.77 0.79 -9.66
CA ILE A 96 5.56 2.24 -9.60
C ILE A 96 6.73 3.04 -10.22
N LYS A 97 7.94 2.49 -10.19
CA LYS A 97 9.13 3.11 -10.78
C LYS A 97 9.08 3.20 -12.30
N ASN A 98 8.22 2.40 -12.92
CA ASN A 98 8.07 2.36 -14.38
C ASN A 98 7.10 3.43 -14.89
N LEU A 99 6.38 4.12 -14.00
CA LEU A 99 5.40 5.13 -14.39
C LEU A 99 6.01 6.45 -14.87
N ALA A 100 7.33 6.58 -14.84
CA ALA A 100 8.10 7.74 -15.35
C ALA A 100 7.66 9.13 -14.82
N VAL A 101 7.00 9.17 -13.65
CA VAL A 101 6.50 10.41 -13.04
C VAL A 101 7.46 10.92 -11.96
N LEU A 102 8.01 9.99 -11.19
CA LEU A 102 8.81 10.32 -10.02
C LEU A 102 10.28 10.02 -10.26
N ASP A 103 11.12 10.98 -9.91
CA ASP A 103 12.53 10.68 -9.78
C ASP A 103 12.79 9.70 -8.61
N PRO A 104 13.93 8.97 -8.64
CA PRO A 104 14.23 7.97 -7.63
C PRO A 104 14.25 8.50 -6.18
N THR A 105 14.57 9.76 -5.98
CA THR A 105 14.63 10.36 -4.64
C THR A 105 13.23 10.65 -4.11
N THR A 106 12.33 11.07 -4.97
CA THR A 106 10.93 11.33 -4.64
C THR A 106 10.18 10.02 -4.35
N ILE A 107 10.43 8.95 -5.12
CA ILE A 107 9.83 7.63 -4.86
C ILE A 107 10.19 7.15 -3.45
N THR A 108 11.40 7.36 -2.96
CA THR A 108 11.82 6.89 -1.64
C THR A 108 10.96 7.42 -0.50
N ARG A 109 10.34 8.60 -0.66
CA ARG A 109 9.50 9.22 0.38
C ARG A 109 8.20 8.46 0.68
N ILE A 110 7.70 7.70 -0.30
CA ILE A 110 6.46 6.92 -0.17
C ILE A 110 6.70 5.41 -0.25
N TYR A 111 7.90 4.98 -0.66
CA TYR A 111 8.15 3.58 -1.02
C TYR A 111 7.92 2.61 0.13
N ASP A 112 8.20 3.03 1.35
CA ASP A 112 8.00 2.18 2.54
C ASP A 112 6.55 2.20 3.05
N ASP A 113 5.76 3.19 2.64
CA ASP A 113 4.36 3.32 3.02
C ASP A 113 3.41 2.57 2.09
N ILE A 114 3.88 2.19 0.89
CA ILE A 114 3.07 1.51 -0.13
C ILE A 114 3.41 0.03 -0.27
N CYS A 115 2.44 -0.72 -0.73
CA CYS A 115 2.58 -2.13 -1.14
C CYS A 115 1.72 -2.43 -2.37
N ALA A 116 1.97 -3.60 -2.96
CA ALA A 116 1.11 -4.22 -3.94
C ALA A 116 0.79 -5.62 -3.45
N VAL A 117 -0.45 -5.87 -3.10
CA VAL A 117 -0.98 -7.20 -2.76
C VAL A 117 -2.10 -7.56 -3.74
N PRO A 118 -2.35 -8.84 -4.04
CA PRO A 118 -3.25 -9.28 -5.12
C PRO A 118 -4.73 -9.16 -4.71
N THR A 119 -5.13 -8.00 -4.26
CA THR A 119 -6.51 -7.61 -3.93
C THR A 119 -6.68 -6.12 -4.11
N THR A 120 -7.90 -5.69 -4.39
CA THR A 120 -8.28 -4.27 -4.42
C THR A 120 -8.78 -3.77 -3.07
N ASP A 121 -8.71 -4.58 -2.02
CA ASP A 121 -9.04 -4.15 -0.67
C ASP A 121 -7.97 -3.21 -0.09
N LEU A 122 -8.42 -2.23 0.69
CA LEU A 122 -7.56 -1.34 1.46
C LEU A 122 -7.85 -1.55 2.94
N ARG A 123 -7.01 -2.33 3.61
CA ARG A 123 -7.18 -2.70 5.01
C ARG A 123 -5.88 -2.52 5.78
N PHE A 124 -6.02 -2.16 7.05
CA PHE A 124 -4.89 -1.93 7.95
C PHE A 124 -5.04 -2.77 9.23
N ASN A 125 -4.01 -3.52 9.59
CA ASN A 125 -3.98 -4.25 10.84
C ASN A 125 -3.65 -3.31 12.01
N ILE A 126 -4.66 -2.98 12.81
CA ILE A 126 -4.53 -2.07 13.94
C ILE A 126 -3.55 -2.57 15.01
N ASN A 127 -3.38 -3.90 15.12
CA ASN A 127 -2.46 -4.49 16.09
C ASN A 127 -0.98 -4.37 15.68
N SER A 128 -0.71 -4.10 14.41
CA SER A 128 0.63 -3.83 13.91
C SER A 128 0.91 -2.33 13.72
N LEU A 129 -0.02 -1.46 14.15
CA LEU A 129 0.19 0.00 14.19
C LEU A 129 1.38 0.32 15.09
N ASN A 130 2.27 1.19 14.64
CA ASN A 130 3.39 1.76 15.38
C ASN A 130 3.73 3.14 14.79
N MET A 131 4.70 3.85 15.39
CA MET A 131 5.03 5.20 14.92
C MET A 131 5.64 5.22 13.51
N ALA A 132 6.28 4.16 13.06
CA ALA A 132 6.87 4.11 11.72
C ALA A 132 5.82 4.01 10.61
N ASN A 133 4.67 3.38 10.87
CA ASN A 133 3.56 3.26 9.91
C ASN A 133 2.36 4.18 10.24
N ALA A 134 2.51 5.08 11.22
CA ALA A 134 1.48 6.04 11.63
C ALA A 134 1.02 6.93 10.47
N LYS A 135 1.95 7.33 9.58
CA LYS A 135 1.65 8.13 8.40
C LYS A 135 0.64 7.44 7.48
N THR A 136 0.87 6.17 7.16
CA THR A 136 -0.06 5.36 6.37
C THR A 136 -1.42 5.26 7.06
N PHE A 137 -1.44 5.02 8.37
CA PHE A 137 -2.69 4.93 9.11
C PHE A 137 -3.47 6.25 9.08
N LEU A 138 -2.81 7.40 9.30
CA LEU A 138 -3.44 8.73 9.21
C LEU A 138 -3.96 9.04 7.80
N ALA A 139 -3.29 8.57 6.76
CA ALA A 139 -3.78 8.72 5.39
C ALA A 139 -5.10 7.98 5.16
N LEU A 140 -5.26 6.80 5.76
CA LEU A 140 -6.49 6.00 5.68
C LEU A 140 -7.62 6.54 6.55
N PHE A 141 -7.29 7.26 7.62
CA PHE A 141 -8.23 7.83 8.60
C PHE A 141 -7.93 9.31 8.83
N PRO A 142 -8.26 10.18 7.86
CA PRO A 142 -7.85 11.59 7.86
C PRO A 142 -8.45 12.41 9.02
N ASP A 143 -9.51 11.92 9.64
CA ASP A 143 -10.12 12.57 10.81
C ASP A 143 -9.37 12.30 12.12
N LEU A 144 -8.35 11.44 12.10
CA LEU A 144 -7.48 11.16 13.23
C LEU A 144 -6.27 12.08 13.26
N SER A 145 -5.72 12.26 14.45
CA SER A 145 -4.50 13.01 14.72
C SER A 145 -3.39 12.11 15.26
N ILE A 146 -2.17 12.63 15.33
CA ILE A 146 -1.05 11.91 15.95
C ILE A 146 -1.33 11.57 17.42
N ASN A 147 -2.05 12.42 18.15
CA ASN A 147 -2.45 12.15 19.53
C ASN A 147 -3.43 10.95 19.63
N ASP A 148 -4.26 10.73 18.60
CA ASP A 148 -5.12 9.55 18.53
C ASP A 148 -4.29 8.28 18.28
N ILE A 149 -3.22 8.37 17.47
CA ILE A 149 -2.27 7.27 17.29
C ILE A 149 -1.60 6.91 18.62
N GLU A 150 -1.08 7.90 19.34
CA GLU A 150 -0.45 7.68 20.64
C GLU A 150 -1.43 7.04 21.61
N ARG A 151 -2.69 7.47 21.65
CA ARG A 151 -3.75 6.88 22.47
C ARG A 151 -4.02 5.42 22.09
N LEU A 152 -4.09 5.11 20.78
CA LEU A 152 -4.24 3.73 20.29
C LEU A 152 -3.07 2.84 20.72
N LEU A 153 -1.85 3.36 20.66
CA LEU A 153 -0.66 2.62 21.06
C LEU A 153 -0.59 2.41 22.58
N LEU A 154 -0.89 3.45 23.35
CA LEU A 154 -0.82 3.42 24.82
C LEU A 154 -1.87 2.48 25.42
N ASN A 155 -3.09 2.50 24.87
CA ASN A 155 -4.22 1.72 25.40
C ASN A 155 -4.34 0.33 24.74
N ARG A 156 -3.40 -0.07 23.87
CA ARG A 156 -3.45 -1.38 23.25
C ARG A 156 -3.28 -2.48 24.27
N PRO A 157 -4.25 -3.41 24.37
CA PRO A 157 -4.13 -4.56 25.26
C PRO A 157 -2.89 -5.41 24.92
N ILE A 158 -2.35 -6.13 25.88
CA ILE A 158 -1.16 -7.00 25.70
C ILE A 158 -1.39 -8.06 24.60
N ASN A 159 -2.63 -8.52 24.44
CA ASN A 159 -3.03 -9.48 23.39
C ASN A 159 -3.58 -8.79 22.13
N GLY A 160 -3.44 -7.47 22.03
CA GLY A 160 -3.98 -6.65 20.95
C GLY A 160 -5.49 -6.42 21.06
N TYR A 161 -6.00 -5.60 20.13
CA TYR A 161 -7.44 -5.41 19.94
C TYR A 161 -8.01 -6.66 19.26
N THR A 162 -9.18 -7.12 19.72
CA THR A 162 -9.78 -8.37 19.21
C THR A 162 -11.01 -8.14 18.34
N THR A 163 -11.71 -7.04 18.55
CA THR A 163 -12.92 -6.65 17.81
C THR A 163 -12.99 -5.13 17.67
N TYR A 164 -13.78 -4.67 16.73
CA TYR A 164 -14.02 -3.24 16.54
C TYR A 164 -14.63 -2.59 17.80
N LYS A 165 -15.56 -3.27 18.46
CA LYS A 165 -16.12 -2.81 19.74
C LYS A 165 -15.05 -2.69 20.83
N ASN A 166 -14.20 -3.71 20.99
CA ASN A 166 -13.10 -3.67 21.94
C ASN A 166 -12.12 -2.53 21.64
N LEU A 167 -11.81 -2.28 20.37
CA LEU A 167 -10.97 -1.16 19.94
C LEU A 167 -11.56 0.18 20.46
N LEU A 168 -12.84 0.41 20.25
CA LEU A 168 -13.50 1.66 20.64
C LEU A 168 -13.60 1.81 22.16
N ASP A 169 -14.04 0.76 22.85
CA ASP A 169 -14.23 0.77 24.31
C ASP A 169 -12.89 1.05 25.05
N VAL A 170 -11.78 0.51 24.52
CA VAL A 170 -10.47 0.61 25.16
C VAL A 170 -9.72 1.88 24.74
N SER A 171 -9.76 2.25 23.45
CA SER A 171 -9.02 3.42 22.95
C SER A 171 -9.72 4.74 23.25
N GLY A 172 -11.04 4.73 23.42
CA GLY A 172 -11.83 5.95 23.58
C GLY A 172 -11.90 6.83 22.33
N ILE A 173 -11.63 6.26 21.15
CA ILE A 173 -11.76 6.97 19.87
C ILE A 173 -13.22 6.93 19.43
N ASP A 174 -13.72 8.06 18.89
CA ASP A 174 -15.07 8.12 18.33
C ASP A 174 -15.22 7.19 17.13
N THR A 175 -16.29 6.39 17.12
CA THR A 175 -16.65 5.44 16.06
C THR A 175 -16.76 6.08 14.68
N ASN A 176 -17.22 7.33 14.62
CA ASN A 176 -17.45 8.03 13.36
C ASN A 176 -16.16 8.43 12.64
N ARG A 177 -15.02 8.37 13.33
CA ARG A 177 -13.71 8.74 12.81
C ARG A 177 -12.93 7.54 12.23
N LEU A 178 -13.48 6.35 12.37
CA LEU A 178 -12.86 5.10 11.92
C LEU A 178 -13.79 4.33 10.98
N ASP A 179 -13.39 4.20 9.74
CA ASP A 179 -14.08 3.30 8.80
C ASP A 179 -13.78 1.83 9.16
N LYS A 180 -14.80 1.16 9.70
CA LYS A 180 -14.72 -0.23 10.14
C LYS A 180 -14.27 -1.18 9.03
N SER A 181 -14.60 -0.91 7.78
CA SER A 181 -14.29 -1.76 6.65
C SER A 181 -12.78 -1.84 6.37
N ARG A 182 -12.02 -0.81 6.80
CA ARG A 182 -10.57 -0.71 6.62
C ARG A 182 -9.76 -1.24 7.79
N ILE A 183 -10.39 -1.70 8.87
CA ILE A 183 -9.68 -2.18 10.06
C ILE A 183 -9.75 -3.69 10.14
N ILE A 184 -8.58 -4.31 10.28
CA ILE A 184 -8.44 -5.73 10.60
C ILE A 184 -7.63 -5.90 11.90
N PHE A 185 -7.78 -7.05 12.53
CA PHE A 185 -7.18 -7.37 13.84
C PHE A 185 -6.11 -8.45 13.75
N LYS A 186 -5.87 -8.98 12.55
CA LYS A 186 -4.85 -9.99 12.24
C LYS A 186 -4.26 -9.69 10.87
N PRO A 187 -2.98 -10.01 10.62
CA PRO A 187 -2.39 -9.85 9.30
C PRO A 187 -3.11 -10.72 8.27
N GLU A 188 -3.37 -10.17 7.10
CA GLU A 188 -3.85 -10.89 5.92
C GLU A 188 -2.70 -11.29 5.00
N PHE A 189 -1.63 -10.49 5.03
CA PHE A 189 -0.42 -10.71 4.25
C PHE A 189 0.82 -10.53 5.14
N ILE A 190 1.80 -11.39 4.95
CA ILE A 190 3.10 -11.27 5.61
C ILE A 190 4.23 -11.31 4.59
N LYS A 191 5.23 -10.46 4.79
CA LYS A 191 6.49 -10.46 4.05
C LYS A 191 7.56 -11.14 4.89
N ILE A 192 8.25 -12.10 4.31
CA ILE A 192 9.38 -12.80 4.94
C ILE A 192 10.61 -12.48 4.12
N GLU A 193 11.64 -11.95 4.78
CA GLU A 193 12.92 -11.61 4.17
C GLU A 193 14.03 -12.41 4.82
N TYR A 194 14.84 -13.04 3.98
CA TYR A 194 16.04 -13.79 4.41
C TYR A 194 17.28 -13.15 3.82
N LEU A 195 18.19 -12.73 4.65
CA LEU A 195 19.53 -12.30 4.22
C LEU A 195 20.53 -13.42 4.50
N LEU A 196 21.10 -13.94 3.45
CA LEU A 196 22.13 -14.96 3.51
C LEU A 196 23.47 -14.35 3.07
N ASN A 197 24.48 -14.38 3.96
CA ASN A 197 25.84 -14.03 3.61
C ASN A 197 26.63 -15.32 3.35
N MET A 198 27.13 -15.50 2.14
CA MET A 198 27.97 -16.62 1.74
C MET A 198 29.25 -16.06 1.10
N GLU A 199 30.39 -16.26 1.77
CA GLU A 199 31.71 -15.86 1.30
C GLU A 199 31.82 -14.37 0.88
N GLY A 200 31.12 -13.50 1.66
CA GLY A 200 31.10 -12.06 1.41
C GLY A 200 30.04 -11.60 0.40
N GLN A 201 29.31 -12.52 -0.23
CA GLN A 201 28.17 -12.19 -1.08
C GLN A 201 26.88 -12.23 -0.25
N ILE A 202 26.05 -11.18 -0.39
CA ILE A 202 24.75 -11.07 0.29
C ILE A 202 23.64 -11.43 -0.70
N PHE A 203 22.86 -12.42 -0.35
CA PHE A 203 21.65 -12.81 -1.08
C PHE A 203 20.44 -12.40 -0.27
N ASN A 204 19.53 -11.67 -0.88
CA ASN A 204 18.25 -11.28 -0.28
C ASN A 204 17.11 -12.07 -0.93
N PHE A 205 16.44 -12.89 -0.13
CA PHE A 205 15.25 -13.63 -0.55
C PHE A 205 14.04 -12.98 0.09
N VAL A 206 13.05 -12.65 -0.71
CA VAL A 206 11.77 -12.09 -0.26
C VAL A 206 10.64 -13.03 -0.65
N SER A 207 9.75 -13.32 0.28
CA SER A 207 8.53 -14.07 0.03
C SER A 207 7.34 -13.29 0.59
N LEU A 208 6.31 -13.10 -0.23
CA LEU A 208 5.01 -12.59 0.21
C LEU A 208 4.03 -13.76 0.34
N LEU A 209 3.39 -13.87 1.48
CA LEU A 209 2.43 -14.92 1.79
C LEU A 209 1.06 -14.32 2.09
N SER A 210 0.00 -14.95 1.57
CA SER A 210 -1.37 -14.71 1.99
C SER A 210 -1.73 -15.63 3.16
N LEU A 211 -2.39 -15.06 4.16
CA LEU A 211 -2.92 -15.79 5.32
C LEU A 211 -4.45 -15.94 5.28
N GLN A 212 -5.11 -15.44 4.20
CA GLN A 212 -6.57 -15.33 4.16
C GLN A 212 -7.30 -16.68 3.99
N ARG A 213 -6.85 -17.59 3.14
CA ARG A 213 -7.59 -18.82 2.80
C ARG A 213 -6.83 -20.12 3.03
N SER A 214 -5.62 -20.17 2.67
CA SER A 214 -4.71 -21.30 2.86
C SER A 214 -3.31 -20.77 2.64
N ASN A 215 -2.55 -20.55 3.68
CA ASN A 215 -1.21 -19.96 3.67
C ASN A 215 -0.42 -20.26 2.38
N PHE A 216 -0.63 -19.49 1.33
CA PHE A 216 0.06 -19.70 0.06
C PHE A 216 1.02 -18.54 -0.25
N VAL A 217 2.09 -18.89 -0.94
CA VAL A 217 3.09 -17.94 -1.40
C VAL A 217 2.57 -17.22 -2.62
N ILE A 218 2.49 -15.88 -2.57
CA ILE A 218 2.09 -15.04 -3.69
C ILE A 218 3.27 -14.86 -4.65
N TYR A 219 4.43 -14.49 -4.12
CA TYR A 219 5.66 -14.42 -4.91
C TYR A 219 6.90 -14.72 -4.07
N ARG A 220 7.97 -15.04 -4.79
CA ARG A 220 9.34 -15.10 -4.25
C ARG A 220 10.26 -14.34 -5.17
N SER A 221 11.19 -13.60 -4.60
CA SER A 221 12.25 -12.93 -5.35
C SER A 221 13.61 -13.20 -4.70
N LEU A 222 14.65 -13.15 -5.52
CA LEU A 222 16.03 -13.23 -5.12
C LEU A 222 16.77 -12.05 -5.72
N SER A 223 17.49 -11.30 -4.89
CA SER A 223 18.44 -10.27 -5.32
C SER A 223 19.83 -10.52 -4.74
N LYS A 224 20.84 -10.12 -5.49
CA LYS A 224 22.24 -10.09 -5.05
C LYS A 224 22.61 -8.69 -4.61
#